data_6fa409666d9eac3bd827322d2df8de1d
#
_entry.id   6fa409666d9eac3bd827322d2df8de1d
#
_cell.length_a   1.000
_cell.length_b   1.000
_cell.length_c   1.000
_cell.angle_alpha   90.00
_cell.angle_beta   90.00
_cell.angle_gamma   90.00
#
_symmetry.space_group_name_H-M   'P 1'
#
loop_
_entity.id
_entity.type
_entity.pdbx_description
1 polymer ?
#
loop_
_entity_poly.entity_id
_entity_poly.type
_entity_poly.pdbx_seq_one_letter_code
_entity_poly.pdbx_strand_id
1 'polypeptide(L)'
;MEYKNGENRIYAVNEEGVEVGEVTFVPTGEDMFIIDHTGVDDAARGQGIAQELVKRAVEKAKTEGKKIIPLCPFAKAEFSKKPKYQEVQADK
;
A
#
# COMPACT_ATOMS: atom_id res chain seq x y z
N MET A 1 14.93 -4.95 -6.49
CA MET A 1 14.02 -4.45 -5.42
C MET A 1 13.11 -5.56 -4.98
N GLU A 2 13.12 -5.88 -3.69
CA GLU A 2 12.22 -6.88 -3.14
C GLU A 2 11.13 -6.19 -2.36
N TYR A 3 9.93 -6.79 -2.39
CA TYR A 3 8.80 -6.29 -1.61
C TYR A 3 8.41 -7.38 -0.63
N LYS A 4 8.43 -7.06 0.64
CA LYS A 4 8.20 -8.03 1.70
C LYS A 4 6.99 -7.66 2.54
N ASN A 5 6.38 -8.68 3.12
CA ASN A 5 5.22 -8.49 3.98
C ASN A 5 5.65 -8.56 5.43
N GLY A 6 5.29 -7.54 6.20
CA GLY A 6 5.45 -7.57 7.63
C GLY A 6 4.09 -7.59 8.29
N GLU A 7 4.07 -7.45 9.60
CA GLU A 7 2.82 -7.37 10.32
C GLU A 7 2.21 -6.00 10.07
N ASN A 8 1.09 -5.97 9.36
CA ASN A 8 0.37 -4.73 9.06
C ASN A 8 1.21 -3.74 8.25
N ARG A 9 2.12 -4.26 7.41
CA ARG A 9 2.90 -3.41 6.52
C ARG A 9 3.43 -4.22 5.35
N ILE A 10 3.73 -3.52 4.26
CA ILE A 10 4.49 -4.07 3.14
C ILE A 10 5.64 -3.10 2.93
N TYR A 11 6.84 -3.61 2.72
CA TYR A 11 7.99 -2.73 2.60
C TYR A 11 8.89 -3.18 1.45
N ALA A 12 9.64 -2.21 0.92
CA ALA A 12 10.55 -2.41 -0.20
C ALA A 12 11.97 -2.41 0.31
N VAL A 13 12.76 -3.35 -0.18
CA VAL A 13 14.16 -3.49 0.21
C VAL A 13 15.00 -3.45 -1.06
N ASN A 14 16.08 -2.68 -1.04
CA ASN A 14 16.94 -2.58 -2.21
C ASN A 14 17.93 -3.75 -2.25
N GLU A 15 18.82 -3.73 -3.24
CA GLU A 15 19.76 -4.82 -3.44
C GLU A 15 20.75 -4.97 -2.30
N GLU A 16 20.92 -3.91 -1.52
CA GLU A 16 21.83 -3.94 -0.38
C GLU A 16 21.13 -4.38 0.91
N GLY A 17 19.85 -4.73 0.83
CA GLY A 17 19.12 -5.17 1.99
C GLY A 17 18.60 -4.03 2.85
N VAL A 18 18.58 -2.81 2.32
CA VAL A 18 18.13 -1.65 3.06
C VAL A 18 16.66 -1.37 2.73
N GLU A 19 15.87 -1.16 3.75
CA GLU A 19 14.46 -0.81 3.56
C GLU A 19 14.38 0.63 3.05
N VAL A 20 13.73 0.83 1.92
CA VAL A 20 13.66 2.13 1.26
C VAL A 20 12.24 2.64 1.10
N GLY A 21 11.24 1.88 1.48
CA GLY A 21 9.86 2.35 1.42
C GLY A 21 8.93 1.41 2.15
N GLU A 22 7.77 1.91 2.53
CA GLU A 22 6.77 1.07 3.19
C GLU A 22 5.38 1.65 3.02
N VAL A 23 4.39 0.78 3.13
CA VAL A 23 3.00 1.14 3.30
C VAL A 23 2.52 0.43 4.55
N THR A 24 1.82 1.15 5.43
CA THR A 24 1.35 0.57 6.69
C THR A 24 -0.17 0.52 6.72
N PHE A 25 -0.68 -0.43 7.49
CA PHE A 25 -2.11 -0.69 7.57
C PHE A 25 -2.58 -0.66 9.01
N VAL A 26 -3.84 -0.26 9.21
CA VAL A 26 -4.50 -0.39 10.50
C VAL A 26 -5.73 -1.26 10.28
N PRO A 27 -5.74 -2.48 10.82
CA PRO A 27 -6.91 -3.34 10.68
C PRO A 27 -8.13 -2.70 11.33
N THR A 28 -9.26 -2.78 10.64
CA THR A 28 -10.50 -2.18 11.11
C THR A 28 -11.61 -3.18 10.88
N GLY A 29 -12.17 -3.73 11.95
CA GLY A 29 -13.12 -4.81 11.82
C GLY A 29 -12.45 -6.04 11.24
N GLU A 30 -13.24 -6.99 10.75
CA GLU A 30 -12.71 -8.25 10.25
C GLU A 30 -12.46 -8.24 8.75
N ASP A 31 -13.04 -7.28 8.05
CA ASP A 31 -13.02 -7.30 6.60
C ASP A 31 -12.54 -5.99 5.97
N MET A 32 -11.86 -5.15 6.74
CA MET A 32 -11.32 -3.88 6.23
C MET A 32 -9.98 -3.57 6.87
N PHE A 33 -9.17 -2.78 6.16
CA PHE A 33 -8.02 -2.14 6.78
C PHE A 33 -7.82 -0.75 6.18
N ILE A 34 -7.12 0.08 6.94
CA ILE A 34 -6.85 1.45 6.55
C ILE A 34 -5.41 1.53 6.10
N ILE A 35 -5.16 2.16 4.95
CA ILE A 35 -3.80 2.55 4.60
C ILE A 35 -3.58 3.91 5.24
N ASP A 36 -2.76 3.96 6.28
CA ASP A 36 -2.56 5.18 7.04
C ASP A 36 -1.26 5.90 6.68
N HIS A 37 -0.33 5.22 6.03
CA HIS A 37 0.94 5.85 5.69
C HIS A 37 1.60 5.12 4.52
N THR A 38 2.15 5.89 3.59
CA THR A 38 2.99 5.39 2.51
C THR A 38 4.19 6.30 2.42
N GLY A 39 5.39 5.74 2.51
CA GLY A 39 6.58 6.55 2.47
C GLY A 39 7.70 5.87 1.70
N VAL A 40 8.55 6.68 1.08
CA VAL A 40 9.71 6.21 0.32
C VAL A 40 10.86 7.15 0.63
N ASP A 41 12.04 6.57 0.86
CA ASP A 41 13.25 7.37 1.10
C ASP A 41 13.50 8.32 -0.07
N ASP A 42 14.02 9.50 0.24
CA ASP A 42 14.29 10.49 -0.78
C ASP A 42 15.21 9.96 -1.88
N ALA A 43 16.22 9.20 -1.50
CA ALA A 43 17.17 8.65 -2.45
C ALA A 43 16.55 7.63 -3.39
N ALA A 44 15.41 7.07 -3.03
CA ALA A 44 14.73 6.04 -3.83
C ALA A 44 13.52 6.59 -4.58
N ARG A 45 13.25 7.86 -4.50
CA ARG A 45 12.09 8.45 -5.18
C ARG A 45 12.27 8.40 -6.68
N GLY A 46 11.15 8.42 -7.38
CA GLY A 46 11.16 8.43 -8.84
C GLY A 46 11.27 7.06 -9.48
N GLN A 47 11.25 6.01 -8.68
CA GLN A 47 11.34 4.63 -9.18
C GLN A 47 10.02 3.88 -9.15
N GLY A 48 8.94 4.55 -8.78
CA GLY A 48 7.64 3.90 -8.74
C GLY A 48 7.43 3.00 -7.54
N ILE A 49 8.23 3.14 -6.50
CA ILE A 49 8.14 2.27 -5.33
C ILE A 49 6.84 2.48 -4.58
N ALA A 50 6.44 3.74 -4.38
CA ALA A 50 5.20 4.02 -3.66
C ALA A 50 4.00 3.46 -4.41
N GLN A 51 3.98 3.62 -5.73
CA GLN A 51 2.91 3.09 -6.55
C GLN A 51 2.84 1.56 -6.44
N GLU A 52 4.00 0.91 -6.44
CA GLU A 52 4.03 -0.54 -6.32
C GLU A 52 3.55 -0.99 -4.95
N LEU A 53 3.90 -0.25 -3.90
CA LEU A 53 3.44 -0.58 -2.55
C LEU A 53 1.93 -0.53 -2.45
N VAL A 54 1.31 0.51 -3.00
CA VAL A 54 -0.15 0.60 -2.98
C VAL A 54 -0.77 -0.51 -3.81
N LYS A 55 -0.17 -0.83 -4.95
CA LYS A 55 -0.66 -1.93 -5.79
C LYS A 55 -0.67 -3.24 -5.01
N ARG A 56 0.40 -3.50 -4.27
CA ARG A 56 0.47 -4.74 -3.47
C ARG A 56 -0.53 -4.74 -2.33
N ALA A 57 -0.82 -3.58 -1.77
CA ALA A 57 -1.87 -3.48 -0.75
C ALA A 57 -3.23 -3.83 -1.34
N VAL A 58 -3.49 -3.38 -2.56
CA VAL A 58 -4.74 -3.72 -3.25
C VAL A 58 -4.82 -5.21 -3.52
N GLU A 59 -3.71 -5.82 -3.96
CA GLU A 59 -3.70 -7.25 -4.20
C GLU A 59 -3.90 -8.06 -2.92
N LYS A 60 -3.33 -7.57 -1.82
CA LYS A 60 -3.54 -8.19 -0.52
C LYS A 60 -5.03 -8.16 -0.15
N ALA A 61 -5.67 -7.03 -0.35
CA ALA A 61 -7.10 -6.90 -0.04
C ALA A 61 -7.93 -7.85 -0.88
N LYS A 62 -7.61 -7.97 -2.16
CA LYS A 62 -8.34 -8.89 -3.04
C LYS A 62 -8.17 -10.34 -2.59
N THR A 63 -6.94 -10.72 -2.25
CA THR A 63 -6.65 -12.08 -1.83
C THR A 63 -7.37 -12.42 -0.53
N GLU A 64 -7.48 -11.46 0.37
CA GLU A 64 -8.08 -11.69 1.68
C GLU A 64 -9.58 -11.38 1.72
N GLY A 65 -10.13 -10.91 0.62
CA GLY A 65 -11.54 -10.54 0.60
C GLY A 65 -11.87 -9.32 1.43
N LYS A 66 -10.92 -8.39 1.52
CA LYS A 66 -11.08 -7.21 2.37
C LYS A 66 -11.21 -5.95 1.55
N LYS A 67 -11.66 -4.89 2.22
CA LYS A 67 -11.75 -3.56 1.63
C LYS A 67 -10.72 -2.64 2.27
N ILE A 68 -10.37 -1.57 1.55
CA ILE A 68 -9.34 -0.62 1.99
C ILE A 68 -9.96 0.76 2.16
N ILE A 69 -9.62 1.42 3.25
CA ILE A 69 -9.92 2.84 3.45
C ILE A 69 -8.59 3.58 3.22
N PRO A 70 -8.43 4.29 2.10
CA PRO A 70 -7.17 5.00 1.81
C PRO A 70 -7.17 6.37 2.48
N LEU A 71 -6.61 6.45 3.69
CA LEU A 71 -6.49 7.72 4.41
C LEU A 71 -5.25 8.50 4.01
N CYS A 72 -4.17 7.80 3.67
CA CYS A 72 -2.95 8.45 3.24
C CYS A 72 -3.21 9.22 1.94
N PRO A 73 -2.77 10.48 1.83
CA PRO A 73 -3.03 11.26 0.61
C PRO A 73 -2.50 10.60 -0.65
N PHE A 74 -1.34 9.95 -0.58
CA PHE A 74 -0.80 9.26 -1.75
C PHE A 74 -1.70 8.11 -2.17
N ALA A 75 -2.13 7.29 -1.22
CA ALA A 75 -3.01 6.16 -1.52
C ALA A 75 -4.34 6.64 -2.07
N LYS A 76 -4.87 7.71 -1.49
CA LYS A 76 -6.11 8.29 -1.95
C LYS A 76 -6.02 8.72 -3.42
N ALA A 77 -4.90 9.34 -3.78
CA ALA A 77 -4.68 9.76 -5.16
C ALA A 77 -4.58 8.57 -6.11
N GLU A 78 -3.91 7.49 -5.68
CA GLU A 78 -3.79 6.31 -6.50
C GLU A 78 -5.15 5.65 -6.74
N PHE A 79 -5.96 5.55 -5.71
CA PHE A 79 -7.31 5.00 -5.84
C PHE A 79 -8.17 5.84 -6.78
N SER A 80 -7.98 7.15 -6.74
CA SER A 80 -8.70 8.06 -7.61
C SER A 80 -8.34 7.87 -9.07
N LYS A 81 -7.07 7.59 -9.34
CA LYS A 81 -6.57 7.44 -10.70
C LYS A 81 -6.85 6.07 -11.31
N LYS A 82 -7.03 5.06 -10.49
CA LYS A 82 -7.09 3.68 -10.97
C LYS A 82 -8.41 3.04 -10.61
N PRO A 83 -9.34 3.01 -11.57
CA PRO A 83 -10.68 2.46 -11.28
C PRO A 83 -10.66 1.03 -10.74
N LYS A 84 -9.69 0.22 -11.14
CA LYS A 84 -9.63 -1.15 -10.64
C LYS A 84 -9.42 -1.22 -9.13
N TYR A 85 -8.74 -0.21 -8.57
CA TYR A 85 -8.51 -0.19 -7.12
C TYR A 85 -9.81 0.06 -6.38
N GLN A 86 -10.77 0.71 -7.01
CA GLN A 86 -12.03 1.03 -6.36
C GLN A 86 -12.87 -0.20 -6.06
N GLU A 87 -12.54 -1.33 -6.68
CA GLU A 87 -13.23 -2.59 -6.38
C GLU A 87 -13.01 -3.02 -4.93
N VAL A 88 -11.87 -2.64 -4.36
CA VAL A 88 -11.59 -2.96 -2.97
C VAL A 88 -11.66 -1.75 -2.06
N GLN A 89 -12.09 -0.61 -2.59
CA GLN A 89 -12.19 0.60 -1.79
C GLN A 89 -13.45 0.55 -0.95
N ALA A 90 -13.27 0.69 0.35
CA ALA A 90 -14.41 0.79 1.26
C ALA A 90 -15.01 2.19 1.14
N ASP A 91 -16.23 2.29 1.49
CA ASP A 91 -16.86 3.61 1.64
C ASP A 91 -16.81 4.43 0.36
N LYS A 92 -17.34 3.84 -0.66
CA LYS A 92 -17.48 4.55 -1.93
C LYS A 92 -18.67 5.48 -1.89
#